data_aa0801c6316a9fa05d5068f19a8c4fc7
#
_entry.id   aa0801c6316a9fa05d5068f19a8c4fc7
#
_cell.length_a   1.000
_cell.length_b   1.000
_cell.length_c   1.000
_cell.angle_alpha   90.00
_cell.angle_beta   90.00
_cell.angle_gamma   90.00
#
_symmetry.space_group_name_H-M   'P 1'
#
loop_
_entity.id
_entity.type
_entity.pdbx_description
1 polymer ?
#
loop_
_entity_poly.entity_id
_entity_poly.type
_entity_poly.pdbx_seq_one_letter_code
_entity_poly.pdbx_strand_id
1 'polypeptide(L)'
;TSSKQIDKESDVRFVGYFGAVGEGLLALGTIIATTAGFKSLQQWEEIYSEWNAGGVEAFVQGGGALMNEGMGIPTSLSGTILATMAVLFAATTMDSGVRLQRIVVQEIGEIMGIRITALVSTIIAVGLAFGLTFSAGADGSGGMTIWPLFGTTNQLMAGLSLAIVVVILTHLRRPTWPVVIPLIFVTAMSLWAALLQLKSLFTSQNWLLFCMDVIIVVATIWVIVEAVGAISRARKEAPLEWSDDDLDAPLPEHARQA
;
A
#
# COMPACT_ATOMS: atom_id res chain seq x y z
N THR A 1 6.06 -8.42 5.57
CA THR A 1 6.51 -8.51 6.98
C THR A 1 5.63 -9.44 7.78
N SER A 2 4.31 -9.34 7.73
CA SER A 2 3.38 -10.17 8.52
C SER A 2 3.58 -11.68 8.27
N SER A 3 3.77 -12.09 7.01
CA SER A 3 4.02 -13.49 6.65
C SER A 3 5.27 -14.10 7.31
N LYS A 4 6.28 -13.27 7.60
CA LYS A 4 7.50 -13.71 8.31
C LYS A 4 7.34 -13.73 9.84
N GLN A 5 6.24 -13.24 10.38
CA GLN A 5 5.97 -13.16 11.82
C GLN A 5 4.91 -14.16 12.29
N ILE A 6 4.27 -14.86 11.35
CA ILE A 6 3.28 -15.90 11.66
C ILE A 6 4.03 -17.16 12.07
N ASP A 7 3.73 -17.67 13.27
CA ASP A 7 4.35 -18.85 13.86
C ASP A 7 3.73 -20.16 13.35
N LYS A 8 2.42 -20.13 13.10
CA LYS A 8 1.65 -21.31 12.66
C LYS A 8 0.93 -21.04 11.37
N GLU A 9 0.97 -21.98 10.46
CA GLU A 9 0.27 -21.89 9.17
C GLU A 9 -1.25 -21.77 9.33
N SER A 10 -1.84 -22.42 10.35
CA SER A 10 -3.25 -22.26 10.72
C SER A 10 -3.68 -20.81 10.95
N ASP A 11 -2.77 -19.95 11.42
CA ASP A 11 -3.05 -18.57 11.77
C ASP A 11 -3.01 -17.64 10.54
N VAL A 12 -2.40 -18.08 9.43
CA VAL A 12 -2.33 -17.31 8.17
C VAL A 12 -3.71 -16.90 7.69
N ARG A 13 -4.67 -17.82 7.74
CA ARG A 13 -6.05 -17.55 7.31
C ARG A 13 -6.72 -16.52 8.19
N PHE A 14 -6.56 -16.59 9.50
CA PHE A 14 -7.14 -15.64 10.44
C PHE A 14 -6.48 -14.27 10.29
N VAL A 15 -5.16 -14.20 10.35
CA VAL A 15 -4.41 -12.94 10.30
C VAL A 15 -4.60 -12.25 8.94
N GLY A 16 -4.48 -12.99 7.84
CA GLY A 16 -4.60 -12.42 6.50
C GLY A 16 -6.03 -11.99 6.17
N TYR A 17 -7.01 -12.85 6.42
CA TYR A 17 -8.40 -12.57 6.06
C TYR A 17 -9.02 -11.50 6.95
N PHE A 18 -8.80 -11.60 8.27
CA PHE A 18 -9.35 -10.64 9.22
C PHE A 18 -8.69 -9.26 9.07
N GLY A 19 -7.38 -9.24 8.79
CA GLY A 19 -6.65 -8.02 8.46
C GLY A 19 -7.22 -7.33 7.22
N ALA A 20 -7.40 -8.06 6.12
CA ALA A 20 -7.95 -7.51 4.87
C ALA A 20 -9.38 -7.00 5.03
N VAL A 21 -10.26 -7.74 5.73
CA VAL A 21 -11.64 -7.31 6.01
C VAL A 21 -11.66 -6.09 6.93
N GLY A 22 -10.82 -6.07 7.98
CA GLY A 22 -10.70 -4.94 8.90
C GLY A 22 -10.25 -3.67 8.20
N GLU A 23 -9.24 -3.79 7.33
CA GLU A 23 -8.76 -2.67 6.50
C GLU A 23 -9.84 -2.17 5.53
N GLY A 24 -10.57 -3.07 4.87
CA GLY A 24 -11.69 -2.73 3.99
C GLY A 24 -12.82 -2.00 4.72
N LEU A 25 -13.16 -2.41 5.95
CA LEU A 25 -14.14 -1.73 6.79
C LEU A 25 -13.66 -0.35 7.23
N LEU A 26 -12.39 -0.22 7.59
CA LEU A 26 -11.78 1.08 7.92
C LEU A 26 -11.79 2.02 6.71
N ALA A 27 -11.45 1.51 5.53
CA ALA A 27 -11.49 2.29 4.29
C ALA A 27 -12.91 2.78 3.97
N LEU A 28 -13.93 1.90 4.10
CA LEU A 28 -15.32 2.26 3.92
C LEU A 28 -15.76 3.32 4.95
N GLY A 29 -15.40 3.14 6.23
CA GLY A 29 -15.66 4.10 7.29
C GLY A 29 -15.04 5.46 7.02
N THR A 30 -13.81 5.48 6.49
CA THR A 30 -13.11 6.71 6.09
C THR A 30 -13.84 7.42 4.94
N ILE A 31 -14.27 6.69 3.91
CA ILE A 31 -15.04 7.26 2.78
C ILE A 31 -16.32 7.89 3.30
N ILE A 32 -17.07 7.20 4.17
CA ILE A 32 -18.32 7.72 4.74
C ILE A 32 -18.03 8.97 5.57
N ALA A 33 -17.00 8.95 6.44
CA ALA A 33 -16.62 10.10 7.26
C ALA A 33 -16.26 11.33 6.42
N THR A 34 -15.46 11.14 5.36
CA THR A 34 -14.96 12.23 4.52
C THR A 34 -15.96 12.71 3.45
N THR A 35 -17.09 12.04 3.29
CA THR A 35 -18.15 12.43 2.35
C THR A 35 -19.44 12.83 3.05
N ALA A 36 -19.99 11.94 3.89
CA ALA A 36 -21.30 12.12 4.52
C ALA A 36 -21.24 12.77 5.93
N GLY A 37 -20.03 12.96 6.49
CA GLY A 37 -19.85 13.55 7.81
C GLY A 37 -20.01 15.08 7.87
N PHE A 38 -20.33 15.74 6.76
CA PHE A 38 -20.48 17.18 6.69
C PHE A 38 -21.97 17.57 6.57
N LYS A 39 -22.33 18.65 7.28
CA LYS A 39 -23.72 19.12 7.35
C LYS A 39 -24.23 19.76 6.07
N SER A 40 -23.33 20.26 5.22
CA SER A 40 -23.65 20.93 3.97
C SER A 40 -22.58 20.72 2.92
N LEU A 41 -22.95 20.84 1.64
CA LEU A 41 -22.02 20.84 0.52
C LEU A 41 -21.00 21.98 0.65
N GLN A 42 -21.43 23.15 1.14
CA GLN A 42 -20.55 24.29 1.32
C GLN A 42 -19.42 23.98 2.33
N GLN A 43 -19.74 23.35 3.47
CA GLN A 43 -18.74 22.94 4.44
C GLN A 43 -17.75 21.91 3.86
N TRP A 44 -18.25 21.01 3.03
CA TRP A 44 -17.43 20.04 2.30
C TRP A 44 -16.50 20.74 1.31
N GLU A 45 -17.02 21.67 0.50
CA GLU A 45 -16.25 22.45 -0.46
C GLU A 45 -15.16 23.32 0.22
N GLU A 46 -15.44 23.90 1.37
CA GLU A 46 -14.46 24.67 2.15
C GLU A 46 -13.26 23.81 2.57
N ILE A 47 -13.52 22.58 3.05
CA ILE A 47 -12.46 21.63 3.47
C ILE A 47 -11.67 21.11 2.27
N TYR A 48 -12.32 20.91 1.14
CA TYR A 48 -11.70 20.40 -0.08
C TYR A 48 -11.35 21.50 -1.10
N SER A 49 -11.37 22.78 -0.67
CA SER A 49 -11.04 23.94 -1.53
C SER A 49 -9.64 23.86 -2.13
N GLU A 50 -8.70 23.23 -1.42
CA GLU A 50 -7.36 22.95 -1.91
C GLU A 50 -7.12 21.43 -1.97
N TRP A 51 -6.41 20.97 -2.99
CA TRP A 51 -6.11 19.54 -3.20
C TRP A 51 -5.50 18.83 -1.95
N ASN A 52 -4.78 19.56 -1.12
CA ASN A 52 -4.11 19.03 0.07
C ASN A 52 -4.90 19.23 1.37
N ALA A 53 -6.04 19.92 1.33
CA ALA A 53 -6.71 20.37 2.55
C ALA A 53 -7.54 19.25 3.24
N GLY A 54 -8.03 18.26 2.51
CA GLY A 54 -8.95 17.26 3.02
C GLY A 54 -8.37 16.28 4.06
N GLY A 55 -7.31 15.65 3.75
CA GLY A 55 -6.52 14.69 4.54
C GLY A 55 -7.11 14.14 5.85
N VAL A 56 -6.28 14.09 6.88
CA VAL A 56 -6.66 13.62 8.22
C VAL A 56 -7.70 14.52 8.87
N GLU A 57 -7.68 15.82 8.58
CA GLU A 57 -8.63 16.77 9.14
C GLU A 57 -10.06 16.47 8.70
N ALA A 58 -10.29 16.20 7.43
CA ALA A 58 -11.61 15.81 6.92
C ALA A 58 -12.13 14.53 7.59
N PHE A 59 -11.24 13.54 7.80
CA PHE A 59 -11.59 12.31 8.50
C PHE A 59 -11.99 12.57 9.96
N VAL A 60 -11.22 13.39 10.68
CA VAL A 60 -11.47 13.69 12.09
C VAL A 60 -12.75 14.52 12.27
N GLN A 61 -12.95 15.53 11.44
CA GLN A 61 -14.15 16.39 11.51
C GLN A 61 -15.41 15.63 11.10
N GLY A 62 -15.40 15.00 9.94
CA GLY A 62 -16.56 14.28 9.43
C GLY A 62 -16.91 13.04 10.25
N GLY A 63 -15.91 12.25 10.63
CA GLY A 63 -16.10 11.11 11.53
C GLY A 63 -16.57 11.53 12.91
N GLY A 64 -16.02 12.64 13.45
CA GLY A 64 -16.44 13.20 14.72
C GLY A 64 -17.91 13.67 14.72
N ALA A 65 -18.35 14.28 13.62
CA ALA A 65 -19.75 14.67 13.45
C ALA A 65 -20.69 13.45 13.41
N LEU A 66 -20.32 12.41 12.64
CA LEU A 66 -21.11 11.17 12.57
C LEU A 66 -21.21 10.47 13.92
N MET A 67 -20.12 10.40 14.70
CA MET A 67 -20.13 9.83 16.05
C MET A 67 -21.00 10.64 17.00
N ASN A 68 -21.02 11.97 16.85
CA ASN A 68 -21.88 12.83 17.65
C ASN A 68 -23.37 12.63 17.31
N GLU A 69 -23.71 12.64 16.03
CA GLU A 69 -25.11 12.49 15.58
C GLU A 69 -25.66 11.07 15.79
N GLY A 70 -24.84 10.05 15.54
CA GLY A 70 -25.25 8.65 15.62
C GLY A 70 -25.20 8.05 17.02
N MET A 71 -24.22 8.48 17.85
CA MET A 71 -23.93 7.87 19.14
C MET A 71 -24.03 8.87 20.31
N GLY A 72 -24.25 10.16 20.05
CA GLY A 72 -24.32 11.19 21.07
C GLY A 72 -22.97 11.52 21.74
N ILE A 73 -21.85 11.07 21.17
CA ILE A 73 -20.51 11.33 21.72
C ILE A 73 -20.14 12.80 21.44
N PRO A 74 -19.70 13.58 22.42
CA PRO A 74 -19.29 14.96 22.19
C PRO A 74 -18.22 15.06 21.11
N THR A 75 -18.35 16.04 20.21
CA THR A 75 -17.43 16.20 19.04
C THR A 75 -15.97 16.37 19.46
N SER A 76 -15.68 17.00 20.60
CA SER A 76 -14.33 17.11 21.12
C SER A 76 -13.71 15.75 21.46
N LEU A 77 -14.50 14.86 22.06
CA LEU A 77 -14.05 13.52 22.42
C LEU A 77 -13.91 12.65 21.18
N SER A 78 -14.91 12.67 20.28
CA SER A 78 -14.87 11.96 19.01
C SER A 78 -13.66 12.38 18.17
N GLY A 79 -13.41 13.68 18.07
CA GLY A 79 -12.26 14.22 17.35
C GLY A 79 -10.93 13.75 17.94
N THR A 80 -10.80 13.75 19.28
CA THR A 80 -9.60 13.24 19.95
C THR A 80 -9.37 11.75 19.69
N ILE A 81 -10.42 10.94 19.76
CA ILE A 81 -10.34 9.50 19.48
C ILE A 81 -9.87 9.27 18.03
N LEU A 82 -10.50 9.94 17.06
CA LEU A 82 -10.17 9.74 15.65
C LEU A 82 -8.78 10.28 15.29
N ALA A 83 -8.38 11.43 15.84
CA ALA A 83 -7.03 11.96 15.68
C ALA A 83 -5.98 11.00 16.26
N THR A 84 -6.24 10.45 17.45
CA THR A 84 -5.35 9.45 18.07
C THR A 84 -5.27 8.18 17.21
N MET A 85 -6.40 7.70 16.70
CA MET A 85 -6.41 6.57 15.76
C MET A 85 -5.56 6.84 14.52
N ALA A 86 -5.71 8.00 13.90
CA ALA A 86 -4.93 8.38 12.73
C ALA A 86 -3.41 8.40 13.02
N VAL A 87 -3.01 8.97 14.18
CA VAL A 87 -1.60 8.98 14.60
C VAL A 87 -1.07 7.56 14.84
N LEU A 88 -1.83 6.70 15.52
CA LEU A 88 -1.42 5.32 15.78
C LEU A 88 -1.30 4.53 14.48
N PHE A 89 -2.24 4.73 13.55
CA PHE A 89 -2.19 4.11 12.22
C PHE A 89 -0.95 4.56 11.43
N ALA A 90 -0.64 5.85 11.43
CA ALA A 90 0.57 6.38 10.80
C ALA A 90 1.84 5.80 11.45
N ALA A 91 1.90 5.72 12.77
CA ALA A 91 3.05 5.18 13.50
C ALA A 91 3.30 3.69 13.17
N THR A 92 2.24 2.86 13.12
CA THR A 92 2.37 1.44 12.74
C THR A 92 2.77 1.26 11.28
N THR A 93 2.28 2.12 10.40
CA THR A 93 2.67 2.13 8.97
C THR A 93 4.15 2.50 8.81
N MET A 94 4.63 3.49 9.57
CA MET A 94 6.05 3.88 9.57
C MET A 94 6.95 2.73 10.04
N ASP A 95 6.61 2.01 11.11
CA ASP A 95 7.39 0.86 11.59
C ASP A 95 7.53 -0.20 10.49
N SER A 96 6.42 -0.57 9.85
CA SER A 96 6.42 -1.54 8.74
C SER A 96 7.18 -1.02 7.52
N GLY A 97 7.02 0.26 7.18
CA GLY A 97 7.71 0.92 6.07
C GLY A 97 9.23 0.93 6.25
N VAL A 98 9.72 1.26 7.44
CA VAL A 98 11.17 1.24 7.75
C VAL A 98 11.74 -0.17 7.64
N ARG A 99 11.00 -1.19 8.09
CA ARG A 99 11.44 -2.60 7.96
C ARG A 99 11.56 -3.01 6.50
N LEU A 100 10.57 -2.65 5.66
CA LEU A 100 10.62 -2.96 4.22
C LEU A 100 11.78 -2.23 3.54
N GLN A 101 11.93 -0.93 3.79
CA GLN A 101 13.03 -0.14 3.21
C GLN A 101 14.40 -0.68 3.62
N ARG A 102 14.54 -1.13 4.87
CA ARG A 102 15.77 -1.79 5.33
C ARG A 102 16.11 -3.03 4.49
N ILE A 103 15.12 -3.88 4.24
CA ILE A 103 15.31 -5.09 3.40
C ILE A 103 15.72 -4.69 1.99
N VAL A 104 15.03 -3.73 1.37
CA VAL A 104 15.35 -3.24 0.01
C VAL A 104 16.77 -2.69 -0.06
N VAL A 105 17.21 -1.89 0.92
CA VAL A 105 18.57 -1.34 0.97
C VAL A 105 19.62 -2.46 1.10
N GLN A 106 19.32 -3.51 1.88
CA GLN A 106 20.20 -4.67 2.01
C GLN A 106 20.29 -5.46 0.71
N GLU A 107 19.18 -5.72 0.04
CA GLU A 107 19.13 -6.43 -1.24
C GLU A 107 19.87 -5.66 -2.34
N ILE A 108 19.69 -4.34 -2.42
CA ILE A 108 20.46 -3.49 -3.34
C ILE A 108 21.95 -3.59 -3.05
N GLY A 109 22.33 -3.57 -1.77
CA GLY A 109 23.73 -3.75 -1.37
C GLY A 109 24.29 -5.10 -1.84
N GLU A 110 23.56 -6.18 -1.66
CA GLU A 110 23.95 -7.53 -2.11
C GLU A 110 24.15 -7.61 -3.63
N ILE A 111 23.22 -7.01 -4.39
CA ILE A 111 23.33 -6.92 -5.86
C ILE A 111 24.61 -6.18 -6.27
N MET A 112 25.01 -5.14 -5.50
CA MET A 112 26.24 -4.37 -5.70
C MET A 112 27.49 -5.06 -5.12
N GLY A 113 27.37 -6.21 -4.50
CA GLY A 113 28.47 -6.92 -3.85
C GLY A 113 28.88 -6.32 -2.51
N ILE A 114 28.07 -5.46 -1.90
CA ILE A 114 28.32 -4.78 -0.63
C ILE A 114 27.39 -5.35 0.45
N ARG A 115 27.94 -5.88 1.53
CA ARG A 115 27.16 -6.32 2.68
C ARG A 115 26.81 -5.14 3.58
N ILE A 116 25.54 -4.71 3.55
CA ILE A 116 25.03 -3.63 4.38
C ILE A 116 24.40 -4.24 5.64
N THR A 117 24.86 -3.79 6.82
CA THR A 117 24.31 -4.26 8.09
C THR A 117 22.92 -3.70 8.33
N ALA A 118 22.09 -4.38 9.14
CA ALA A 118 20.72 -3.94 9.47
C ALA A 118 20.68 -2.52 10.06
N LEU A 119 21.69 -2.15 10.87
CA LEU A 119 21.77 -0.80 11.44
C LEU A 119 22.02 0.25 10.37
N VAL A 120 23.00 0.02 9.48
CA VAL A 120 23.35 0.97 8.41
C VAL A 120 22.19 1.12 7.43
N SER A 121 21.54 0.03 7.03
CA SER A 121 20.37 0.09 6.15
C SER A 121 19.19 0.84 6.78
N THR A 122 18.98 0.69 8.11
CA THR A 122 17.96 1.46 8.83
C THR A 122 18.30 2.96 8.84
N ILE A 123 19.56 3.32 9.11
CA ILE A 123 20.00 4.73 9.10
C ILE A 123 19.81 5.33 7.70
N ILE A 124 20.16 4.60 6.64
CA ILE A 124 19.94 5.05 5.26
C ILE A 124 18.45 5.27 4.99
N ALA A 125 17.61 4.28 5.32
CA ALA A 125 16.16 4.34 5.09
C ALA A 125 15.52 5.52 5.83
N VAL A 126 15.79 5.65 7.12
CA VAL A 126 15.26 6.74 7.95
C VAL A 126 15.83 8.09 7.54
N GLY A 127 17.13 8.15 7.21
CA GLY A 127 17.77 9.38 6.76
C GLY A 127 17.20 9.90 5.44
N LEU A 128 16.92 9.01 4.48
CA LEU A 128 16.27 9.38 3.22
C LEU A 128 14.84 9.86 3.44
N ALA A 129 14.06 9.16 4.28
CA ALA A 129 12.70 9.58 4.62
C ALA A 129 12.67 10.93 5.33
N PHE A 130 13.59 11.14 6.29
CA PHE A 130 13.72 12.40 7.01
C PHE A 130 14.14 13.55 6.06
N GLY A 131 15.15 13.31 5.22
CA GLY A 131 15.59 14.28 4.22
C GLY A 131 14.45 14.68 3.28
N LEU A 132 13.66 13.72 2.81
CA LEU A 132 12.49 14.00 1.98
C LEU A 132 11.42 14.79 2.73
N THR A 133 11.10 14.40 3.95
CA THR A 133 10.07 15.07 4.78
C THR A 133 10.38 16.55 4.96
N PHE A 134 11.64 16.90 5.19
CA PHE A 134 12.06 18.29 5.43
C PHE A 134 12.63 19.00 4.19
N SER A 135 12.56 18.38 3.02
CA SER A 135 13.09 18.97 1.76
C SER A 135 12.37 20.24 1.30
N ALA A 136 11.09 20.39 1.64
CA ALA A 136 10.26 21.53 1.25
C ALA A 136 10.14 22.59 2.36
N GLY A 137 10.50 22.28 3.60
CA GLY A 137 10.41 23.18 4.73
C GLY A 137 10.49 22.49 6.08
N ALA A 138 10.60 23.28 7.14
CA ALA A 138 10.65 22.77 8.51
C ALA A 138 9.31 22.22 9.03
N ASP A 139 8.22 22.46 8.32
CA ASP A 139 6.87 21.97 8.61
C ASP A 139 6.64 20.49 8.25
N GLY A 140 7.61 19.85 7.58
CA GLY A 140 7.50 18.46 7.17
C GLY A 140 6.67 18.21 5.89
N SER A 141 6.32 19.24 5.15
CA SER A 141 5.48 19.16 3.94
C SER A 141 6.16 18.49 2.74
N GLY A 142 7.48 18.25 2.78
CA GLY A 142 8.22 17.64 1.70
C GLY A 142 7.70 16.26 1.28
N GLY A 143 7.17 15.47 2.21
CA GLY A 143 6.53 14.19 1.90
C GLY A 143 5.32 14.32 0.98
N MET A 144 4.57 15.41 1.06
CA MET A 144 3.41 15.69 0.21
C MET A 144 3.80 15.93 -1.25
N THR A 145 5.05 16.30 -1.52
CA THR A 145 5.56 16.51 -2.88
C THR A 145 5.47 15.23 -3.71
N ILE A 146 5.71 14.06 -3.11
CA ILE A 146 5.63 12.76 -3.80
C ILE A 146 4.28 12.06 -3.63
N TRP A 147 3.35 12.64 -2.85
CA TRP A 147 2.03 12.07 -2.61
C TRP A 147 1.25 11.71 -3.89
N PRO A 148 1.29 12.50 -4.98
CA PRO A 148 0.63 12.14 -6.23
C PRO A 148 1.08 10.78 -6.80
N LEU A 149 2.36 10.40 -6.60
CA LEU A 149 2.90 9.12 -7.06
C LEU A 149 2.49 7.94 -6.17
N PHE A 150 2.12 8.20 -4.92
CA PHE A 150 1.78 7.16 -3.95
C PHE A 150 0.57 6.32 -4.41
N GLY A 151 -0.50 6.97 -4.84
CA GLY A 151 -1.72 6.28 -5.27
C GLY A 151 -1.45 5.32 -6.43
N THR A 152 -0.73 5.78 -7.45
CA THR A 152 -0.39 4.98 -8.64
C THR A 152 0.52 3.79 -8.27
N THR A 153 1.54 4.04 -7.45
CA THR A 153 2.47 3.00 -6.99
C THR A 153 1.78 1.95 -6.13
N ASN A 154 0.88 2.38 -5.23
CA ASN A 154 0.12 1.46 -4.37
C ASN A 154 -0.81 0.55 -5.19
N GLN A 155 -1.48 1.09 -6.20
CA GLN A 155 -2.32 0.30 -7.11
C GLN A 155 -1.49 -0.67 -7.95
N LEU A 156 -0.29 -0.28 -8.38
CA LEU A 156 0.65 -1.18 -9.07
C LEU A 156 1.04 -2.37 -8.19
N MET A 157 1.32 -2.14 -6.91
CA MET A 157 1.60 -3.21 -5.94
C MET A 157 0.41 -4.16 -5.78
N ALA A 158 -0.82 -3.65 -5.76
CA ALA A 158 -2.02 -4.48 -5.73
C ALA A 158 -2.15 -5.33 -7.00
N GLY A 159 -1.90 -4.74 -8.18
CA GLY A 159 -1.88 -5.46 -9.46
C GLY A 159 -0.83 -6.59 -9.46
N LEU A 160 0.39 -6.31 -9.00
CA LEU A 160 1.45 -7.32 -8.88
C LEU A 160 1.06 -8.47 -7.94
N SER A 161 0.49 -8.14 -6.78
CA SER A 161 0.03 -9.15 -5.81
C SER A 161 -1.06 -10.04 -6.40
N LEU A 162 -2.04 -9.47 -7.11
CA LEU A 162 -3.08 -10.22 -7.81
C LEU A 162 -2.48 -11.11 -8.92
N ALA A 163 -1.48 -10.62 -9.66
CA ALA A 163 -0.79 -11.41 -10.68
C ALA A 163 -0.09 -12.65 -10.08
N ILE A 164 0.61 -12.49 -8.95
CA ILE A 164 1.23 -13.60 -8.21
C ILE A 164 0.16 -14.63 -7.80
N VAL A 165 -0.96 -14.18 -7.24
CA VAL A 165 -2.07 -15.07 -6.84
C VAL A 165 -2.63 -15.83 -8.06
N VAL A 166 -2.79 -15.17 -9.21
CA VAL A 166 -3.22 -15.85 -10.46
C VAL A 166 -2.23 -16.93 -10.89
N VAL A 167 -0.92 -16.66 -10.81
CA VAL A 167 0.12 -17.66 -11.13
C VAL A 167 0.00 -18.87 -10.19
N ILE A 168 -0.10 -18.63 -8.87
CA ILE A 168 -0.25 -19.69 -7.86
C ILE A 168 -1.52 -20.54 -8.14
N LEU A 169 -2.67 -19.88 -8.33
CA LEU A 169 -3.93 -20.57 -8.62
C LEU A 169 -3.85 -21.38 -9.94
N THR A 170 -3.10 -20.90 -10.93
CA THR A 170 -2.88 -21.60 -12.18
C THR A 170 -2.07 -22.89 -11.96
N HIS A 171 -1.01 -22.84 -11.18
CA HIS A 171 -0.23 -24.03 -10.78
C HIS A 171 -1.06 -25.02 -9.96
N LEU A 172 -1.93 -24.53 -9.08
CA LEU A 172 -2.85 -25.35 -8.28
C LEU A 172 -4.08 -25.85 -9.06
N ARG A 173 -4.17 -25.56 -10.35
CA ARG A 173 -5.33 -25.90 -11.19
C ARG A 173 -6.68 -25.42 -10.61
N ARG A 174 -6.66 -24.33 -9.86
CA ARG A 174 -7.86 -23.70 -9.28
C ARG A 174 -8.45 -22.65 -10.21
N PRO A 175 -9.76 -22.33 -10.10
CA PRO A 175 -10.37 -21.27 -10.90
C PRO A 175 -9.68 -19.93 -10.68
N THR A 176 -9.18 -19.30 -11.73
CA THR A 176 -8.44 -18.03 -11.68
C THR A 176 -9.33 -16.80 -11.92
N TRP A 177 -10.52 -17.00 -12.50
CA TRP A 177 -11.40 -15.90 -12.92
C TRP A 177 -11.76 -14.92 -11.81
N PRO A 178 -11.98 -15.30 -10.50
CA PRO A 178 -12.31 -14.35 -9.45
C PRO A 178 -11.17 -13.35 -9.16
N VAL A 179 -9.94 -13.72 -9.50
CA VAL A 179 -8.75 -12.88 -9.28
C VAL A 179 -8.33 -12.16 -10.57
N VAL A 180 -8.55 -12.76 -11.73
CA VAL A 180 -8.22 -12.17 -13.04
C VAL A 180 -9.06 -10.94 -13.33
N ILE A 181 -10.35 -10.94 -12.96
CA ILE A 181 -11.23 -9.78 -13.18
C ILE A 181 -10.71 -8.55 -12.43
N PRO A 182 -10.51 -8.58 -11.10
CA PRO A 182 -9.93 -7.43 -10.39
C PRO A 182 -8.50 -7.12 -10.84
N LEU A 183 -7.68 -8.10 -11.22
CA LEU A 183 -6.35 -7.86 -11.77
C LEU A 183 -6.40 -6.97 -13.03
N ILE A 184 -7.23 -7.33 -14.01
CA ILE A 184 -7.37 -6.56 -15.24
C ILE A 184 -7.88 -5.16 -14.92
N PHE A 185 -8.90 -5.05 -14.07
CA PHE A 185 -9.48 -3.77 -13.70
C PHE A 185 -8.46 -2.86 -13.01
N VAL A 186 -7.81 -3.34 -11.94
CA VAL A 186 -6.82 -2.54 -11.18
C VAL A 186 -5.66 -2.13 -12.07
N THR A 187 -5.12 -3.06 -12.88
CA THR A 187 -3.98 -2.78 -13.75
C THR A 187 -4.33 -1.76 -14.84
N ALA A 188 -5.50 -1.89 -15.47
CA ALA A 188 -5.97 -0.94 -16.49
C ALA A 188 -6.18 0.46 -15.90
N MET A 189 -6.83 0.55 -14.72
CA MET A 189 -7.06 1.83 -14.04
C MET A 189 -5.77 2.46 -13.54
N SER A 190 -4.83 1.67 -13.02
CA SER A 190 -3.53 2.17 -12.58
C SER A 190 -2.71 2.73 -13.74
N LEU A 191 -2.68 2.01 -14.86
CA LEU A 191 -1.98 2.48 -16.05
C LEU A 191 -2.61 3.76 -16.60
N TRP A 192 -3.94 3.81 -16.65
CA TRP A 192 -4.69 5.00 -17.07
C TRP A 192 -4.38 6.20 -16.17
N ALA A 193 -4.42 6.01 -14.84
CA ALA A 193 -4.09 7.03 -13.86
C ALA A 193 -2.66 7.53 -14.02
N ALA A 194 -1.68 6.63 -14.18
CA ALA A 194 -0.28 6.97 -14.42
C ALA A 194 -0.08 7.80 -15.69
N LEU A 195 -0.75 7.45 -16.79
CA LEU A 195 -0.66 8.22 -18.04
C LEU A 195 -1.27 9.62 -17.92
N LEU A 196 -2.39 9.76 -17.21
CA LEU A 196 -2.98 11.08 -16.93
C LEU A 196 -2.06 11.92 -16.04
N GLN A 197 -1.46 11.31 -15.03
CA GLN A 197 -0.51 11.94 -14.12
C GLN A 197 0.74 12.39 -14.86
N LEU A 198 1.28 11.55 -15.73
CA LEU A 198 2.43 11.88 -16.58
C LEU A 198 2.17 13.14 -17.44
N LYS A 199 0.98 13.22 -18.05
CA LYS A 199 0.55 14.40 -18.81
C LYS A 199 0.47 15.64 -17.91
N SER A 200 -0.10 15.53 -16.72
CA SER A 200 -0.23 16.63 -15.76
C SER A 200 1.14 17.12 -15.28
N LEU A 201 2.05 16.22 -14.93
CA LEU A 201 3.41 16.53 -14.47
C LEU A 201 4.26 17.18 -15.59
N PHE A 202 4.09 16.73 -16.83
CA PHE A 202 4.73 17.38 -17.98
C PHE A 202 4.23 18.82 -18.16
N THR A 203 2.92 19.04 -18.06
CA THR A 203 2.31 20.37 -18.23
C THR A 203 2.72 21.31 -17.09
N SER A 204 2.81 20.82 -15.86
CA SER A 204 3.25 21.59 -14.70
C SER A 204 4.78 21.78 -14.60
N GLN A 205 5.53 21.23 -15.55
CA GLN A 205 7.01 21.28 -15.61
C GLN A 205 7.70 20.71 -14.35
N ASN A 206 7.04 19.81 -13.64
CA ASN A 206 7.64 19.13 -12.49
C ASN A 206 8.49 17.94 -12.95
N TRP A 207 9.68 18.23 -13.43
CA TRP A 207 10.57 17.27 -14.08
C TRP A 207 11.00 16.12 -13.16
N LEU A 208 11.16 16.38 -11.87
CA LEU A 208 11.55 15.33 -10.90
C LEU A 208 10.47 14.26 -10.81
N LEU A 209 9.23 14.67 -10.54
CA LEU A 209 8.10 13.74 -10.44
C LEU A 209 7.77 13.13 -11.80
N PHE A 210 7.93 13.88 -12.89
CA PHE A 210 7.76 13.36 -14.25
C PHE A 210 8.70 12.18 -14.52
N CYS A 211 10.00 12.32 -14.23
CA CYS A 211 10.97 11.23 -14.42
C CYS A 211 10.63 10.03 -13.53
N MET A 212 10.20 10.25 -12.30
CA MET A 212 9.79 9.17 -11.40
C MET A 212 8.55 8.45 -11.94
N ASP A 213 7.56 9.18 -12.44
CA ASP A 213 6.33 8.61 -13.01
C ASP A 213 6.61 7.83 -14.31
N VAL A 214 7.53 8.30 -15.16
CA VAL A 214 8.01 7.54 -16.32
C VAL A 214 8.57 6.18 -15.89
N ILE A 215 9.39 6.13 -14.84
CA ILE A 215 9.92 4.88 -14.30
C ILE A 215 8.78 3.96 -13.83
N ILE A 216 7.77 4.51 -13.15
CA ILE A 216 6.61 3.76 -12.68
C ILE A 216 5.82 3.19 -13.87
N VAL A 217 5.57 3.99 -14.91
CA VAL A 217 4.87 3.53 -16.12
C VAL A 217 5.63 2.40 -16.80
N VAL A 218 6.94 2.55 -16.99
CA VAL A 218 7.80 1.52 -17.59
C VAL A 218 7.77 0.24 -16.73
N ALA A 219 7.91 0.38 -15.42
CA ALA A 219 7.84 -0.76 -14.50
C ALA A 219 6.46 -1.43 -14.54
N THR A 220 5.37 -0.67 -14.64
CA THR A 220 4.01 -1.19 -14.79
C THR A 220 3.87 -2.05 -16.06
N ILE A 221 4.33 -1.54 -17.19
CA ILE A 221 4.30 -2.27 -18.47
C ILE A 221 5.14 -3.53 -18.35
N TRP A 222 6.33 -3.45 -17.76
CA TRP A 222 7.19 -4.63 -17.54
C TRP A 222 6.48 -5.69 -16.69
N VAL A 223 5.86 -5.30 -15.58
CA VAL A 223 5.10 -6.21 -14.69
C VAL A 223 3.95 -6.88 -15.44
N ILE A 224 3.23 -6.15 -16.30
CA ILE A 224 2.15 -6.73 -17.11
C ILE A 224 2.70 -7.81 -18.04
N VAL A 225 3.77 -7.51 -18.77
CA VAL A 225 4.40 -8.46 -19.71
C VAL A 225 4.89 -9.71 -18.97
N GLU A 226 5.56 -9.52 -17.83
CA GLU A 226 6.07 -10.64 -17.02
C GLU A 226 4.93 -11.47 -16.42
N ALA A 227 3.86 -10.83 -15.93
CA ALA A 227 2.69 -11.52 -15.39
C ALA A 227 2.01 -12.40 -16.46
N VAL A 228 1.83 -11.89 -17.69
CA VAL A 228 1.28 -12.68 -18.81
C VAL A 228 2.20 -13.84 -19.16
N GLY A 229 3.51 -13.60 -19.19
CA GLY A 229 4.53 -14.64 -19.42
C GLY A 229 4.50 -15.71 -18.33
N ALA A 230 4.45 -15.32 -17.07
CA ALA A 230 4.42 -16.22 -15.92
C ALA A 230 3.15 -17.10 -15.92
N ILE A 231 1.98 -16.50 -16.17
CA ILE A 231 0.71 -17.24 -16.29
C ILE A 231 0.76 -18.25 -17.44
N SER A 232 1.36 -17.85 -18.57
CA SER A 232 1.51 -18.73 -19.74
C SER A 232 2.45 -19.91 -19.44
N ARG A 233 3.55 -19.69 -18.71
CA ARG A 233 4.47 -20.74 -18.23
C ARG A 233 3.78 -21.68 -17.27
N ALA A 234 3.11 -21.13 -16.25
CA ALA A 234 2.39 -21.87 -15.23
C ALA A 234 1.31 -22.83 -15.79
N ARG A 235 0.68 -22.45 -16.92
CA ARG A 235 -0.28 -23.33 -17.61
C ARG A 235 0.36 -24.56 -18.27
N LYS A 236 1.65 -24.49 -18.61
CA LYS A 236 2.40 -25.55 -19.31
C LYS A 236 3.14 -26.47 -18.34
N GLU A 237 3.38 -26.02 -17.13
CA GLU A 237 4.09 -26.77 -16.10
C GLU A 237 3.17 -27.80 -15.43
N ALA A 238 3.79 -28.82 -14.81
CA ALA A 238 3.07 -29.81 -14.03
C ALA A 238 2.37 -29.13 -12.83
N PRO A 239 1.20 -29.62 -12.39
CA PRO A 239 0.54 -29.12 -11.21
C PRO A 239 1.46 -29.22 -10.00
N LEU A 240 1.44 -28.20 -9.12
CA LEU A 240 2.03 -28.33 -7.81
C LEU A 240 1.16 -29.32 -7.01
N GLU A 241 1.72 -30.45 -6.67
CA GLU A 241 1.11 -31.38 -5.72
C GLU A 241 1.48 -30.87 -4.32
N TRP A 242 0.50 -30.30 -3.62
CA TRP A 242 0.59 -30.05 -2.20
C TRP A 242 0.04 -31.26 -1.48
N SER A 243 0.87 -31.94 -0.71
CA SER A 243 0.41 -32.96 0.21
C SER A 243 -0.04 -32.27 1.51
N ASP A 244 -1.07 -32.82 2.17
CA ASP A 244 -1.48 -32.34 3.49
C ASP A 244 -0.35 -32.50 4.53
N ASP A 245 0.59 -33.40 4.29
CA ASP A 245 1.79 -33.59 5.11
C ASP A 245 2.78 -32.42 5.03
N ASP A 246 2.76 -31.63 3.94
CA ASP A 246 3.62 -30.44 3.80
C ASP A 246 3.10 -29.28 4.66
N LEU A 247 1.81 -29.29 5.06
CA LEU A 247 1.20 -28.25 5.89
C LEU A 247 1.66 -28.33 7.36
N ASP A 248 2.02 -29.52 7.81
CA ASP A 248 2.51 -29.76 9.17
C ASP A 248 4.04 -29.85 9.26
N ALA A 249 4.73 -29.75 8.14
CA ALA A 249 6.19 -29.80 8.11
C ALA A 249 6.79 -28.56 8.80
N PRO A 250 7.73 -28.73 9.73
CA PRO A 250 8.40 -27.59 10.36
C PRO A 250 9.17 -26.79 9.30
N LEU A 251 9.01 -25.46 9.34
CA LEU A 251 9.75 -24.57 8.45
C LEU A 251 11.24 -24.90 8.43
N PRO A 252 11.89 -24.97 7.27
CA PRO A 252 13.31 -25.24 7.17
C PRO A 252 14.12 -24.24 8.00
N GLU A 253 15.21 -24.69 8.63
CA GLU A 253 16.01 -23.91 9.61
C GLU A 253 16.44 -22.52 9.07
N HIS A 254 16.72 -22.42 7.77
CA HIS A 254 17.07 -21.13 7.15
C HIS A 254 15.91 -20.13 7.11
N ALA A 255 14.66 -20.58 7.15
CA ALA A 255 13.48 -19.72 7.23
C ALA A 255 13.17 -19.24 8.66
N ARG A 256 13.75 -19.89 9.69
CA ARG A 256 13.62 -19.50 11.11
C ARG A 256 14.62 -18.43 11.53
N GLN A 257 15.65 -18.17 10.72
CA GLN A 257 16.75 -17.24 11.05
C GLN A 257 16.67 -15.92 10.24
N ALA A 258 15.68 -15.75 9.37
CA ALA A 258 15.42 -14.56 8.57
C ALA A 258 14.30 -13.72 9.18
#